data_1262484c5aedb82916a44d47948e4748
#
_entry.id   1262484c5aedb82916a44d47948e4748
#
_cell.length_a   1.000
_cell.length_b   1.000
_cell.length_c   1.000
_cell.angle_alpha   90.00
_cell.angle_beta   90.00
_cell.angle_gamma   90.00
#
_symmetry.space_group_name_H-M   'P 1'
#
loop_
_entity.id
_entity.type
_entity.pdbx_description
1 polymer ?
#
loop_
_entity_poly.entity_id
_entity_poly.type
_entity_poly.pdbx_seq_one_letter_code
_entity_poly.pdbx_strand_id
1 'polypeptide(L)'
;IPQNRNNFKYPPLELPSFYMTPSHRQVVFEGDSLPFQCMASYIDQDMQVLWYQDGRIVETDESQGIFVEKNMIHNCSLIASALTISNIQAGSTGNWGCHVQTKRGNNTRTVDIVVLESSAQYCPPERVVNNKGDFRWPRTLAGITAYLQCTRNIHGSGIYPGNPQDERKAWRRCDRGGFWADDDYSRCQYANDVTRVLYMFNQMPLNLTNAVATARQLLAYTVEAANFSDKMDVIFVAEMIEKFGRFTKEEKSKELGDVMVDIASNIMLADERVLWLAQREAKACSRIVQCLQRIATYRLANGAHVYSTYSPNIALEAYVIKAAGFTGMTCTVFQKVAASDRTGLSEYGRRDPDGNLDKQLSFKCNVSNTFSSLALKRKFWW
;
A
#
# COMPACT_ATOMS: atom_id res chain seq x y z
N ILE A 1 56.33 -43.69 -26.69
CA ILE A 1 54.86 -43.74 -26.65
C ILE A 1 54.48 -43.13 -25.34
N PRO A 2 53.90 -41.89 -25.29
CA PRO A 2 53.35 -41.32 -24.05
C PRO A 2 51.90 -41.75 -23.89
N GLN A 3 51.60 -42.38 -22.76
CA GLN A 3 50.23 -42.66 -22.35
C GLN A 3 49.55 -41.38 -21.88
N ASN A 4 48.59 -40.94 -22.68
CA ASN A 4 47.71 -39.82 -22.34
C ASN A 4 46.61 -40.35 -21.43
N ARG A 5 46.75 -40.20 -20.11
CA ARG A 5 45.65 -40.43 -19.13
C ARG A 5 44.73 -39.19 -19.12
N ASN A 6 43.70 -39.24 -19.91
CA ASN A 6 42.58 -38.31 -19.80
C ASN A 6 41.90 -38.47 -18.43
N ASN A 7 42.26 -37.63 -17.47
CA ASN A 7 41.49 -37.45 -16.24
C ASN A 7 40.19 -36.71 -16.58
N PHE A 8 39.15 -37.45 -16.96
CA PHE A 8 37.81 -36.96 -16.94
C PHE A 8 37.41 -36.69 -15.48
N LYS A 9 37.57 -35.46 -15.00
CA LYS A 9 36.93 -35.00 -13.79
C LYS A 9 35.42 -34.93 -14.11
N TYR A 10 34.67 -35.92 -13.65
CA TYR A 10 33.21 -35.78 -13.60
C TYR A 10 32.87 -34.55 -12.75
N PRO A 11 31.94 -33.67 -13.19
CA PRO A 11 31.47 -32.59 -12.36
C PRO A 11 30.93 -33.16 -11.05
N PRO A 12 31.12 -32.49 -9.90
CA PRO A 12 30.60 -32.95 -8.63
C PRO A 12 29.09 -33.21 -8.76
N LEU A 13 28.65 -34.37 -8.28
CA LEU A 13 27.24 -34.71 -8.26
C LEU A 13 26.48 -33.68 -7.42
N GLU A 14 25.78 -32.77 -8.06
CA GLU A 14 24.90 -31.84 -7.36
C GLU A 14 23.68 -32.60 -6.82
N LEU A 15 23.48 -32.51 -5.52
CA LEU A 15 22.26 -32.99 -4.87
C LEU A 15 21.08 -32.05 -5.27
N PRO A 16 19.86 -32.58 -5.38
CA PRO A 16 18.72 -31.77 -5.75
C PRO A 16 18.51 -30.62 -4.77
N SER A 17 18.27 -29.44 -5.29
CA SER A 17 17.81 -28.32 -4.46
C SER A 17 16.44 -28.67 -3.90
N PHE A 18 16.25 -28.44 -2.58
CA PHE A 18 14.93 -28.65 -1.99
C PHE A 18 14.62 -27.65 -0.88
N TYR A 19 13.34 -27.50 -0.63
CA TYR A 19 12.78 -26.54 0.30
C TYR A 19 11.83 -27.26 1.25
N MET A 20 11.91 -26.89 2.53
CA MET A 20 10.97 -27.31 3.56
C MET A 20 10.32 -26.08 4.19
N THR A 21 9.02 -26.09 4.31
CA THR A 21 8.24 -25.06 5.01
C THR A 21 7.40 -25.72 6.11
N PRO A 22 7.36 -25.13 7.31
CA PRO A 22 8.16 -24.02 7.79
C PRO A 22 9.64 -24.37 7.88
N SER A 23 10.53 -23.37 7.69
CA SER A 23 12.00 -23.57 7.71
C SER A 23 12.66 -23.15 9.03
N HIS A 24 11.89 -22.60 9.96
CA HIS A 24 12.36 -22.10 11.23
C HIS A 24 11.66 -22.81 12.39
N ARG A 25 12.32 -22.82 13.55
CA ARG A 25 11.76 -23.36 14.80
C ARG A 25 10.31 -22.90 14.99
N GLN A 26 9.44 -23.87 15.27
CA GLN A 26 8.03 -23.65 15.54
C GLN A 26 7.74 -23.76 17.04
N VAL A 27 6.99 -22.78 17.55
CA VAL A 27 6.44 -22.82 18.90
C VAL A 27 4.93 -22.85 18.76
N VAL A 28 4.31 -23.93 19.13
CA VAL A 28 2.88 -24.21 18.96
C VAL A 28 2.26 -24.60 20.28
N PHE A 29 0.94 -24.52 20.38
CA PHE A 29 0.21 -24.94 21.58
C PHE A 29 -0.41 -26.29 21.36
N GLU A 30 -0.63 -27.01 22.46
CA GLU A 30 -1.44 -28.23 22.43
C GLU A 30 -2.80 -27.97 21.76
N GLY A 31 -3.20 -28.88 20.89
CA GLY A 31 -4.42 -28.78 20.10
C GLY A 31 -4.31 -27.99 18.78
N ASP A 32 -3.18 -27.31 18.53
CA ASP A 32 -2.96 -26.65 17.25
C ASP A 32 -2.76 -27.66 16.11
N SER A 33 -2.81 -27.17 14.87
CA SER A 33 -2.47 -27.94 13.68
C SER A 33 -1.29 -27.26 12.97
N LEU A 34 -0.32 -28.07 12.54
CA LEU A 34 0.88 -27.59 11.88
C LEU A 34 1.11 -28.33 10.56
N PRO A 35 0.95 -27.65 9.42
CA PRO A 35 1.26 -28.22 8.11
C PRO A 35 2.73 -28.03 7.78
N PHE A 36 3.35 -29.05 7.20
CA PHE A 36 4.67 -29.02 6.59
C PHE A 36 4.56 -29.34 5.11
N GLN A 37 5.42 -28.73 4.32
CA GLN A 37 5.57 -29.03 2.90
C GLN A 37 7.04 -29.18 2.57
N CYS A 38 7.38 -30.21 1.83
CA CYS A 38 8.71 -30.47 1.31
C CYS A 38 8.64 -30.58 -0.22
N MET A 39 9.43 -29.79 -0.91
CA MET A 39 9.50 -29.78 -2.38
C MET A 39 10.94 -29.87 -2.84
N ALA A 40 11.20 -30.73 -3.81
CA ALA A 40 12.53 -30.91 -4.40
C ALA A 40 12.46 -30.96 -5.92
N SER A 41 13.56 -30.63 -6.58
CA SER A 41 13.69 -30.85 -8.01
C SER A 41 13.68 -32.34 -8.31
N TYR A 42 12.76 -32.79 -9.18
CA TYR A 42 12.62 -34.20 -9.57
C TYR A 42 13.70 -34.56 -10.61
N ILE A 43 14.67 -35.36 -10.22
CA ILE A 43 15.83 -35.68 -11.05
C ILE A 43 15.97 -37.18 -11.36
N ASP A 44 15.17 -38.02 -10.69
CA ASP A 44 15.32 -39.49 -10.69
C ASP A 44 13.97 -40.14 -10.42
N GLN A 45 13.65 -41.24 -11.14
CA GLN A 45 12.38 -41.97 -11.00
C GLN A 45 12.22 -42.65 -9.65
N ASP A 46 13.34 -42.98 -9.00
CA ASP A 46 13.33 -43.63 -7.66
C ASP A 46 13.43 -42.62 -6.52
N MET A 47 13.29 -41.32 -6.82
CA MET A 47 13.36 -40.27 -5.83
C MET A 47 12.16 -40.31 -4.89
N GLN A 48 12.44 -40.24 -3.58
CA GLN A 48 11.44 -40.27 -2.51
C GLN A 48 11.67 -39.16 -1.51
N VAL A 49 10.57 -38.67 -0.96
CA VAL A 49 10.53 -37.74 0.17
C VAL A 49 9.99 -38.47 1.38
N LEU A 50 10.75 -38.54 2.44
CA LEU A 50 10.40 -39.21 3.68
C LEU A 50 10.38 -38.20 4.84
N TRP A 51 9.47 -38.40 5.76
CA TRP A 51 9.36 -37.57 6.96
C TRP A 51 9.93 -38.30 8.19
N TYR A 52 10.56 -37.53 9.07
CA TYR A 52 11.20 -38.06 10.29
C TYR A 52 10.83 -37.20 11.50
N GLN A 53 10.67 -37.84 12.63
CA GLN A 53 10.64 -37.22 13.96
C GLN A 53 11.75 -37.83 14.80
N ASP A 54 12.69 -37.01 15.26
CA ASP A 54 13.84 -37.45 16.08
C ASP A 54 14.59 -38.68 15.50
N GLY A 55 14.75 -38.65 14.16
CA GLY A 55 15.43 -39.71 13.41
C GLY A 55 14.60 -40.98 13.13
N ARG A 56 13.33 -41.02 13.50
CA ARG A 56 12.40 -42.12 13.19
C ARG A 56 11.50 -41.70 12.01
N ILE A 57 11.25 -42.66 11.10
CA ILE A 57 10.34 -42.44 9.98
C ILE A 57 8.93 -42.19 10.51
N VAL A 58 8.27 -41.20 9.94
CA VAL A 58 6.90 -40.85 10.25
C VAL A 58 6.01 -41.27 9.08
N GLU A 59 5.02 -42.05 9.38
CA GLU A 59 3.94 -42.45 8.45
C GLU A 59 2.62 -41.91 8.97
N THR A 60 1.57 -42.00 8.13
CA THR A 60 0.23 -41.57 8.54
C THR A 60 -0.25 -42.37 9.74
N ASP A 61 -0.56 -41.66 10.81
CA ASP A 61 -1.17 -42.21 12.01
C ASP A 61 -2.33 -41.33 12.46
N GLU A 62 -3.54 -41.74 12.10
CA GLU A 62 -4.77 -41.01 12.41
C GLU A 62 -5.00 -40.90 13.92
N SER A 63 -4.52 -41.88 14.70
CA SER A 63 -4.68 -41.88 16.17
C SER A 63 -3.88 -40.79 16.84
N GLN A 64 -2.76 -40.39 16.24
CA GLN A 64 -1.90 -39.30 16.69
C GLN A 64 -2.13 -37.99 15.89
N GLY A 65 -3.08 -38.00 14.96
CA GLY A 65 -3.37 -36.85 14.12
C GLY A 65 -2.27 -36.55 13.11
N ILE A 66 -1.50 -37.55 12.71
CA ILE A 66 -0.41 -37.43 11.73
C ILE A 66 -0.91 -37.86 10.34
N PHE A 67 -0.85 -36.97 9.38
CA PHE A 67 -1.26 -37.21 7.99
C PHE A 67 -0.10 -36.91 7.05
N VAL A 68 0.38 -37.94 6.37
CA VAL A 68 1.43 -37.81 5.36
C VAL A 68 0.80 -37.97 3.97
N GLU A 69 0.85 -36.91 3.16
CA GLU A 69 0.45 -37.02 1.75
C GLU A 69 1.56 -37.67 0.94
N LYS A 70 1.15 -38.58 0.06
CA LYS A 70 2.08 -39.29 -0.82
C LYS A 70 2.80 -38.32 -1.76
N ASN A 71 4.00 -38.71 -2.16
CA ASN A 71 4.80 -37.96 -3.11
C ASN A 71 4.02 -37.66 -4.39
N MET A 72 3.84 -36.39 -4.69
CA MET A 72 3.21 -35.94 -5.94
C MET A 72 4.27 -35.36 -6.86
N ILE A 73 4.29 -35.80 -8.12
CA ILE A 73 5.18 -35.29 -9.15
C ILE A 73 4.44 -34.24 -9.95
N HIS A 74 4.97 -33.01 -9.94
CA HIS A 74 4.43 -31.89 -10.70
C HIS A 74 5.24 -31.66 -11.99
N ASN A 75 4.57 -31.73 -13.15
CA ASN A 75 5.16 -31.41 -14.46
C ASN A 75 6.51 -32.07 -14.75
N CYS A 76 6.73 -33.30 -14.26
CA CYS A 76 7.98 -34.05 -14.38
C CYS A 76 9.26 -33.30 -13.90
N SER A 77 9.11 -32.22 -13.16
CA SER A 77 10.23 -31.38 -12.72
C SER A 77 10.33 -31.20 -11.20
N LEU A 78 9.24 -31.43 -10.48
CA LEU A 78 9.18 -31.26 -9.04
C LEU A 78 8.51 -32.47 -8.37
N ILE A 79 9.05 -32.89 -7.23
CA ILE A 79 8.42 -33.82 -6.31
C ILE A 79 8.07 -33.06 -5.03
N ALA A 80 6.84 -33.25 -4.54
CA ALA A 80 6.35 -32.63 -3.32
C ALA A 80 5.73 -33.67 -2.39
N SER A 81 5.90 -33.48 -1.09
CA SER A 81 5.21 -34.23 -0.05
C SER A 81 4.76 -33.25 1.05
N ALA A 82 3.58 -33.48 1.60
CA ALA A 82 3.06 -32.73 2.72
C ALA A 82 2.88 -33.61 3.93
N LEU A 83 3.14 -33.05 5.11
CA LEU A 83 2.86 -33.65 6.41
C LEU A 83 2.01 -32.67 7.21
N THR A 84 0.89 -33.12 7.74
CA THR A 84 0.07 -32.33 8.65
C THR A 84 -0.01 -33.03 10.01
N ILE A 85 0.34 -32.30 11.06
CA ILE A 85 0.12 -32.75 12.44
C ILE A 85 -1.10 -31.99 12.94
N SER A 86 -2.21 -32.67 13.13
CA SER A 86 -3.44 -32.07 13.67
C SER A 86 -3.54 -32.45 15.17
N ASN A 87 -4.16 -31.57 15.95
CA ASN A 87 -4.33 -31.75 17.39
C ASN A 87 -2.99 -32.08 18.11
N ILE A 88 -2.00 -31.24 17.89
CA ILE A 88 -0.64 -31.37 18.41
C ILE A 88 -0.65 -31.65 19.92
N GLN A 89 0.10 -32.63 20.34
CA GLN A 89 0.29 -33.02 21.75
C GLN A 89 1.75 -32.81 22.18
N ALA A 90 2.03 -32.87 23.49
CA ALA A 90 3.37 -32.73 24.03
C ALA A 90 4.40 -33.65 23.35
N GLY A 91 3.99 -34.85 22.96
CA GLY A 91 4.80 -35.83 22.23
C GLY A 91 5.24 -35.40 20.82
N SER A 92 4.63 -34.37 20.27
CA SER A 92 5.07 -33.77 19.01
C SER A 92 6.26 -32.81 19.16
N THR A 93 6.69 -32.51 20.38
CA THR A 93 7.94 -31.78 20.64
C THR A 93 9.13 -32.58 20.14
N GLY A 94 10.04 -31.95 19.41
CA GLY A 94 11.24 -32.62 18.92
C GLY A 94 11.71 -32.05 17.57
N ASN A 95 12.65 -32.76 16.97
CA ASN A 95 13.22 -32.40 15.69
C ASN A 95 12.50 -33.13 14.56
N TRP A 96 11.84 -32.39 13.73
CA TRP A 96 11.11 -32.88 12.55
C TRP A 96 11.85 -32.58 11.27
N GLY A 97 11.92 -33.57 10.38
CA GLY A 97 12.72 -33.45 9.17
C GLY A 97 12.08 -34.04 7.94
N CYS A 98 12.41 -33.39 6.83
CA CYS A 98 12.17 -33.90 5.50
C CYS A 98 13.49 -34.44 4.94
N HIS A 99 13.48 -35.68 4.49
CA HIS A 99 14.62 -36.40 3.91
C HIS A 99 14.31 -36.72 2.44
N VAL A 100 15.11 -36.16 1.56
CA VAL A 100 15.04 -36.42 0.13
C VAL A 100 16.07 -37.47 -0.24
N GLN A 101 15.61 -38.62 -0.68
CA GLN A 101 16.44 -39.75 -1.07
C GLN A 101 16.49 -39.87 -2.60
N THR A 102 17.71 -40.01 -3.15
CA THR A 102 17.94 -40.20 -4.58
C THR A 102 19.05 -41.23 -4.80
N LYS A 103 19.18 -41.77 -6.01
CA LYS A 103 20.33 -42.63 -6.37
C LYS A 103 21.68 -41.93 -6.27
N ARG A 104 21.68 -40.61 -6.28
CA ARG A 104 22.90 -39.79 -6.26
C ARG A 104 23.33 -39.37 -4.85
N GLY A 105 22.49 -39.63 -3.85
CA GLY A 105 22.72 -39.26 -2.46
C GLY A 105 21.45 -38.71 -1.82
N ASN A 106 21.58 -38.41 -0.54
CA ASN A 106 20.47 -37.99 0.31
C ASN A 106 20.71 -36.58 0.84
N ASN A 107 19.63 -35.83 1.05
CA ASN A 107 19.71 -34.52 1.67
C ASN A 107 18.57 -34.39 2.68
N THR A 108 18.82 -33.73 3.83
CA THR A 108 17.84 -33.60 4.91
C THR A 108 17.75 -32.16 5.37
N ARG A 109 16.53 -31.70 5.62
CA ARG A 109 16.26 -30.46 6.33
C ARG A 109 15.40 -30.74 7.54
N THR A 110 15.73 -30.07 8.64
CA THR A 110 15.03 -30.26 9.92
C THR A 110 14.57 -28.95 10.50
N VAL A 111 13.54 -29.05 11.33
CA VAL A 111 12.95 -27.95 12.09
C VAL A 111 12.60 -28.44 13.49
N ASP A 112 12.88 -27.63 14.51
CA ASP A 112 12.50 -27.94 15.88
C ASP A 112 11.07 -27.49 16.15
N ILE A 113 10.27 -28.37 16.72
CA ILE A 113 8.94 -28.05 17.24
C ILE A 113 9.01 -28.06 18.78
N VAL A 114 8.46 -27.02 19.39
CA VAL A 114 8.24 -26.92 20.84
C VAL A 114 6.76 -26.77 21.07
N VAL A 115 6.17 -27.72 21.76
CA VAL A 115 4.75 -27.69 22.13
C VAL A 115 4.61 -27.07 23.51
N LEU A 116 3.77 -26.06 23.63
CA LEU A 116 3.45 -25.38 24.88
C LEU A 116 2.13 -25.91 25.44
N GLU A 117 2.08 -26.06 26.75
CA GLU A 117 0.85 -26.41 27.43
C GLU A 117 -0.26 -25.38 27.21
N SER A 118 -1.51 -25.84 27.23
CA SER A 118 -2.68 -24.98 27.05
C SER A 118 -2.88 -23.93 28.14
N SER A 119 -2.20 -24.09 29.30
CA SER A 119 -2.20 -23.12 30.41
C SER A 119 -1.33 -21.89 30.19
N ALA A 120 -0.43 -21.91 29.19
CA ALA A 120 0.43 -20.76 28.87
C ALA A 120 -0.39 -19.58 28.39
N GLN A 121 -0.10 -18.37 28.91
CA GLN A 121 -0.76 -17.15 28.45
C GLN A 121 -0.35 -16.83 27.01
N TYR A 122 -1.33 -16.40 26.21
CA TYR A 122 -1.14 -16.08 24.80
C TYR A 122 -2.10 -15.00 24.31
N CYS A 123 -1.73 -14.32 23.24
CA CYS A 123 -2.64 -13.50 22.47
C CYS A 123 -3.45 -14.38 21.52
N PRO A 124 -4.79 -14.25 21.45
CA PRO A 124 -5.62 -15.04 20.57
C PRO A 124 -5.32 -14.74 19.11
N PRO A 125 -5.63 -15.68 18.20
CA PRO A 125 -5.51 -15.41 16.77
C PRO A 125 -6.48 -14.28 16.39
N GLU A 126 -6.02 -13.35 15.56
CA GLU A 126 -6.80 -12.18 15.17
C GLU A 126 -6.59 -11.83 13.69
N ARG A 127 -7.65 -11.42 13.02
CA ARG A 127 -7.60 -10.89 11.66
C ARG A 127 -7.61 -9.38 11.68
N VAL A 128 -6.59 -8.75 11.14
CA VAL A 128 -6.48 -7.30 10.99
C VAL A 128 -6.47 -6.95 9.51
N VAL A 129 -7.45 -6.14 9.09
CA VAL A 129 -7.53 -5.62 7.72
C VAL A 129 -7.27 -4.13 7.78
N ASN A 130 -6.24 -3.67 7.06
CA ASN A 130 -5.89 -2.27 6.96
C ASN A 130 -5.46 -1.93 5.52
N ASN A 131 -5.00 -0.70 5.29
CA ASN A 131 -4.55 -0.27 3.96
C ASN A 131 -3.24 -0.89 3.47
N LYS A 132 -2.61 -1.75 4.28
CA LYS A 132 -1.43 -2.54 3.91
C LYS A 132 -1.77 -3.99 3.56
N GLY A 133 -3.00 -4.43 3.82
CA GLY A 133 -3.49 -5.76 3.47
C GLY A 133 -4.35 -6.42 4.53
N ASP A 134 -4.53 -7.71 4.36
CA ASP A 134 -5.27 -8.59 5.24
C ASP A 134 -4.27 -9.52 5.97
N PHE A 135 -4.12 -9.33 7.26
CA PHE A 135 -3.18 -10.03 8.11
C PHE A 135 -3.93 -10.95 9.08
N ARG A 136 -3.59 -12.23 9.06
CA ARG A 136 -4.14 -13.22 9.99
C ARG A 136 -3.07 -13.59 11.01
N TRP A 137 -3.11 -12.91 12.14
CA TRP A 137 -2.17 -13.12 13.24
C TRP A 137 -2.44 -14.45 13.91
N PRO A 138 -1.43 -15.32 14.05
CA PRO A 138 -1.59 -16.59 14.74
C PRO A 138 -1.67 -16.39 16.24
N ARG A 139 -2.12 -17.42 16.96
CA ARG A 139 -1.96 -17.50 18.40
C ARG A 139 -0.48 -17.30 18.75
N THR A 140 -0.19 -16.36 19.62
CA THR A 140 1.19 -15.97 19.93
C THR A 140 1.40 -15.95 21.43
N LEU A 141 2.48 -16.61 21.90
CA LEU A 141 2.83 -16.67 23.31
C LEU A 141 3.05 -15.26 23.90
N ALA A 142 2.58 -15.05 25.12
CA ALA A 142 2.76 -13.79 25.85
C ALA A 142 4.24 -13.40 25.95
N GLY A 143 4.54 -12.13 25.72
CA GLY A 143 5.88 -11.56 25.68
C GLY A 143 6.63 -11.72 24.36
N ILE A 144 6.05 -12.40 23.36
CA ILE A 144 6.66 -12.65 22.05
C ILE A 144 6.13 -11.65 21.00
N THR A 145 6.99 -11.30 20.05
CA THR A 145 6.61 -10.53 18.87
C THR A 145 6.41 -11.48 17.69
N ALA A 146 5.21 -11.45 17.12
CA ALA A 146 4.88 -12.20 15.91
C ALA A 146 5.25 -11.39 14.66
N TYR A 147 5.64 -12.09 13.59
CA TYR A 147 5.98 -11.52 12.30
C TYR A 147 5.19 -12.22 11.21
N LEU A 148 4.61 -11.43 10.29
CA LEU A 148 3.95 -11.94 9.09
C LEU A 148 4.58 -11.31 7.85
N GLN A 149 4.73 -12.10 6.81
CA GLN A 149 5.15 -11.56 5.51
C GLN A 149 4.07 -10.63 4.98
N CYS A 150 4.50 -9.51 4.38
CA CYS A 150 3.58 -8.61 3.69
C CYS A 150 2.94 -9.36 2.51
N THR A 151 1.61 -9.27 2.39
CA THR A 151 0.87 -9.88 1.28
C THR A 151 1.38 -9.34 -0.05
N ARG A 152 1.82 -10.22 -0.93
CA ARG A 152 2.13 -9.86 -2.31
C ARG A 152 0.79 -9.71 -3.04
N ASN A 153 0.45 -8.49 -3.43
CA ASN A 153 -0.67 -8.29 -4.35
C ASN A 153 -0.27 -8.83 -5.74
N ILE A 154 -0.78 -10.01 -6.09
CA ILE A 154 -0.54 -10.69 -7.37
C ILE A 154 -1.40 -10.09 -8.50
N HIS A 155 -2.09 -8.98 -8.25
CA HIS A 155 -2.90 -8.28 -9.25
C HIS A 155 -2.14 -7.10 -9.86
N GLY A 156 -1.16 -7.43 -10.67
CA GLY A 156 -0.48 -6.48 -11.53
C GLY A 156 0.24 -7.28 -12.60
N SER A 157 -0.22 -7.18 -13.83
CA SER A 157 0.46 -7.66 -15.03
C SER A 157 1.84 -7.00 -15.16
N GLY A 158 2.81 -7.51 -14.48
CA GLY A 158 4.18 -7.07 -14.56
C GLY A 158 5.09 -8.23 -14.30
N ILE A 159 5.80 -8.66 -15.33
CA ILE A 159 6.87 -9.63 -15.36
C ILE A 159 8.03 -9.09 -14.51
N TYR A 160 7.87 -9.05 -13.20
CA TYR A 160 8.97 -8.98 -12.26
C TYR A 160 8.80 -10.15 -11.29
N PRO A 161 9.62 -11.21 -11.45
CA PRO A 161 9.82 -12.14 -10.36
C PRO A 161 10.41 -11.30 -9.22
N GLY A 162 9.58 -10.97 -8.24
CA GLY A 162 10.06 -10.29 -7.04
C GLY A 162 11.25 -11.07 -6.50
N ASN A 163 12.34 -10.36 -6.25
CA ASN A 163 13.53 -10.92 -5.64
C ASN A 163 13.10 -11.77 -4.43
N PRO A 164 13.42 -13.09 -4.37
CA PRO A 164 13.06 -13.95 -3.23
C PRO A 164 13.57 -13.43 -1.88
N GLN A 165 14.49 -12.46 -1.91
CA GLN A 165 15.08 -11.83 -0.71
C GLN A 165 14.31 -10.62 -0.17
N ASP A 166 13.22 -10.18 -0.79
CA ASP A 166 12.41 -9.08 -0.26
C ASP A 166 11.45 -9.59 0.84
N GLU A 167 12.01 -9.94 1.97
CA GLU A 167 11.30 -10.41 3.16
C GLU A 167 10.75 -9.23 3.99
N ARG A 168 9.92 -8.39 3.39
CA ARG A 168 9.22 -7.36 4.16
C ARG A 168 8.20 -8.01 5.06
N LYS A 169 8.29 -7.72 6.35
CA LYS A 169 7.41 -8.28 7.38
C LYS A 169 6.71 -7.17 8.16
N ALA A 170 5.44 -7.40 8.43
CA ALA A 170 4.73 -6.71 9.50
C ALA A 170 5.03 -7.41 10.82
N TRP A 171 4.98 -6.70 11.92
CA TRP A 171 5.14 -7.30 13.24
C TRP A 171 4.07 -6.80 14.21
N ARG A 172 3.78 -7.63 15.21
CA ARG A 172 2.84 -7.32 16.28
C ARG A 172 3.32 -7.95 17.58
N ARG A 173 3.28 -7.22 18.67
CA ARG A 173 3.75 -7.68 19.97
C ARG A 173 2.59 -8.19 20.82
N CYS A 174 2.73 -9.41 21.32
CA CYS A 174 1.89 -9.93 22.40
C CYS A 174 2.49 -9.50 23.73
N ASP A 175 1.75 -8.78 24.55
CA ASP A 175 2.23 -8.38 25.87
C ASP A 175 2.26 -9.55 26.87
N ARG A 176 2.79 -9.30 28.06
CA ARG A 176 2.87 -10.34 29.10
C ARG A 176 1.52 -10.73 29.69
N GLY A 177 0.49 -9.92 29.49
CA GLY A 177 -0.88 -10.20 29.92
C GLY A 177 -1.69 -11.01 28.90
N GLY A 178 -1.11 -11.34 27.73
CA GLY A 178 -1.81 -12.06 26.68
C GLY A 178 -2.70 -11.16 25.80
N PHE A 179 -2.40 -9.86 25.73
CA PHE A 179 -3.10 -8.93 24.88
C PHE A 179 -2.20 -8.42 23.76
N TRP A 180 -2.79 -8.25 22.57
CA TRP A 180 -2.12 -7.63 21.47
C TRP A 180 -1.83 -6.15 21.79
N ALA A 181 -0.57 -5.77 21.74
CA ALA A 181 -0.07 -4.43 22.00
C ALA A 181 0.34 -3.72 20.69
N ASP A 182 1.58 -3.17 20.64
CA ASP A 182 2.08 -2.42 19.48
C ASP A 182 2.16 -3.28 18.23
N ASP A 183 1.94 -2.65 17.08
CA ASP A 183 2.07 -3.25 15.76
C ASP A 183 2.74 -2.28 14.77
N ASP A 184 3.34 -2.82 13.72
CA ASP A 184 3.93 -2.02 12.64
C ASP A 184 3.77 -2.72 11.28
N TYR A 185 3.11 -2.03 10.37
CA TYR A 185 2.90 -2.42 8.97
C TYR A 185 3.65 -1.51 7.99
N SER A 186 4.49 -0.60 8.48
CA SER A 186 5.13 0.45 7.67
C SER A 186 5.96 -0.12 6.51
N ARG A 187 6.58 -1.28 6.71
CA ARG A 187 7.39 -1.95 5.69
C ARG A 187 6.57 -2.60 4.58
N CYS A 188 5.27 -2.83 4.79
CA CYS A 188 4.40 -3.40 3.79
C CYS A 188 3.96 -2.33 2.79
N GLN A 189 3.81 -2.73 1.53
CA GLN A 189 3.25 -1.86 0.50
C GLN A 189 1.75 -1.64 0.74
N TYR A 190 1.23 -0.52 0.24
CA TYR A 190 -0.20 -0.28 0.25
C TYR A 190 -0.93 -1.34 -0.60
N ALA A 191 -2.06 -1.83 -0.09
CA ALA A 191 -2.85 -2.85 -0.78
C ALA A 191 -3.50 -2.32 -2.06
N ASN A 192 -3.93 -1.05 -2.04
CA ASN A 192 -4.56 -0.39 -3.17
C ASN A 192 -3.51 0.14 -4.17
N ASP A 193 -3.72 -0.09 -5.46
CA ASP A 193 -2.82 0.35 -6.54
C ASP A 193 -2.73 1.88 -6.63
N VAL A 194 -3.87 2.57 -6.47
CA VAL A 194 -3.94 4.03 -6.47
C VAL A 194 -3.06 4.60 -5.38
N THR A 195 -3.21 4.09 -4.16
CA THR A 195 -2.42 4.53 -2.99
C THR A 195 -0.94 4.27 -3.19
N ARG A 196 -0.56 3.11 -3.79
CA ARG A 196 0.85 2.83 -4.12
C ARG A 196 1.45 3.82 -5.09
N VAL A 197 0.71 4.15 -6.16
CA VAL A 197 1.19 5.12 -7.16
C VAL A 197 1.34 6.50 -6.54
N LEU A 198 0.38 6.97 -5.76
CA LEU A 198 0.46 8.25 -5.05
C LEU A 198 1.61 8.29 -4.04
N TYR A 199 1.85 7.19 -3.33
CA TYR A 199 3.03 7.04 -2.48
C TYR A 199 4.33 7.16 -3.28
N MET A 200 4.42 6.53 -4.46
CA MET A 200 5.60 6.65 -5.33
C MET A 200 5.82 8.09 -5.80
N PHE A 201 4.76 8.81 -6.21
CA PHE A 201 4.86 10.23 -6.51
C PHE A 201 5.45 11.00 -5.34
N ASN A 202 4.98 10.70 -4.12
CA ASN A 202 5.46 11.38 -2.92
C ASN A 202 6.93 11.09 -2.60
N GLN A 203 7.50 9.96 -3.04
CA GLN A 203 8.92 9.63 -2.87
C GLN A 203 9.82 10.21 -3.96
N MET A 204 9.25 10.76 -5.06
CA MET A 204 10.05 11.31 -6.15
C MET A 204 10.83 12.56 -5.71
N PRO A 205 12.11 12.66 -6.04
CA PRO A 205 12.88 13.87 -5.82
C PRO A 205 12.39 14.97 -6.79
N LEU A 206 11.98 16.11 -6.23
CA LEU A 206 11.51 17.26 -6.99
C LEU A 206 12.60 18.34 -7.08
N ASN A 207 12.70 18.94 -8.25
CA ASN A 207 13.53 20.11 -8.52
C ASN A 207 12.80 21.05 -9.51
N LEU A 208 13.38 22.20 -9.81
CA LEU A 208 12.79 23.19 -10.70
C LEU A 208 12.55 22.70 -12.12
N THR A 209 13.34 21.75 -12.59
CA THR A 209 13.25 21.27 -13.98
C THR A 209 12.15 20.23 -14.17
N ASN A 210 11.84 19.44 -13.11
CA ASN A 210 10.85 18.37 -13.20
C ASN A 210 9.52 18.68 -12.51
N ALA A 211 9.43 19.73 -11.68
CA ALA A 211 8.25 20.02 -10.86
C ALA A 211 6.98 20.16 -11.69
N VAL A 212 7.01 20.92 -12.80
CA VAL A 212 5.84 21.12 -13.69
C VAL A 212 5.43 19.81 -14.35
N ALA A 213 6.40 19.07 -14.89
CA ALA A 213 6.10 17.79 -15.55
C ALA A 213 5.50 16.77 -14.57
N THR A 214 6.06 16.67 -13.35
CA THR A 214 5.54 15.80 -12.31
C THR A 214 4.15 16.25 -11.84
N ALA A 215 3.92 17.55 -11.71
CA ALA A 215 2.61 18.09 -11.36
C ALA A 215 1.55 17.75 -12.41
N ARG A 216 1.87 17.86 -13.70
CA ARG A 216 0.96 17.46 -14.79
C ARG A 216 0.65 15.96 -14.77
N GLN A 217 1.65 15.10 -14.48
CA GLN A 217 1.41 13.67 -14.33
C GLN A 217 0.48 13.39 -13.14
N LEU A 218 0.71 14.06 -12.01
CA LEU A 218 -0.18 13.94 -10.85
C LEU A 218 -1.59 14.47 -11.16
N LEU A 219 -1.71 15.58 -11.90
CA LEU A 219 -3.00 16.10 -12.35
C LEU A 219 -3.78 15.05 -13.15
N ALA A 220 -3.14 14.45 -14.16
CA ALA A 220 -3.77 13.38 -14.95
C ALA A 220 -4.24 12.20 -14.08
N TYR A 221 -3.49 11.86 -13.04
CA TYR A 221 -3.84 10.79 -12.13
C TYR A 221 -5.01 11.17 -11.20
N THR A 222 -5.09 12.44 -10.77
CA THR A 222 -6.15 12.93 -9.88
C THR A 222 -7.49 13.17 -10.57
N VAL A 223 -7.58 13.10 -11.89
CA VAL A 223 -8.88 13.15 -12.62
C VAL A 223 -9.83 12.08 -12.09
N GLU A 224 -9.30 10.93 -11.64
CA GLU A 224 -10.08 9.85 -11.07
C GLU A 224 -10.17 9.93 -9.53
N ALA A 225 -10.05 11.10 -8.93
CA ALA A 225 -10.11 11.27 -7.47
C ALA A 225 -11.43 10.79 -6.85
N ALA A 226 -12.52 10.71 -7.61
CA ALA A 226 -13.78 10.09 -7.19
C ALA A 226 -13.60 8.60 -6.79
N ASN A 227 -12.56 7.94 -7.29
CA ASN A 227 -12.23 6.55 -6.98
C ASN A 227 -11.24 6.42 -5.81
N PHE A 228 -10.84 7.51 -5.18
CA PHE A 228 -9.99 7.45 -4.00
C PHE A 228 -10.73 6.78 -2.85
N SER A 229 -10.16 5.71 -2.33
CA SER A 229 -10.78 4.87 -1.31
C SER A 229 -10.09 4.93 0.05
N ASP A 230 -8.86 5.45 0.09
CA ASP A 230 -8.06 5.57 1.30
C ASP A 230 -7.74 7.04 1.61
N LYS A 231 -7.80 7.41 2.90
CA LYS A 231 -7.37 8.73 3.37
C LYS A 231 -5.95 9.10 2.93
N MET A 232 -5.07 8.08 2.79
CA MET A 232 -3.69 8.28 2.35
C MET A 232 -3.61 8.83 0.92
N ASP A 233 -4.59 8.56 0.08
CA ASP A 233 -4.64 9.09 -1.29
C ASP A 233 -4.68 10.61 -1.26
N VAL A 234 -5.55 11.18 -0.44
CA VAL A 234 -5.66 12.64 -0.24
C VAL A 234 -4.45 13.21 0.51
N ILE A 235 -3.93 12.49 1.51
CA ILE A 235 -2.76 12.92 2.28
C ILE A 235 -1.52 13.04 1.38
N PHE A 236 -1.27 12.03 0.53
CA PHE A 236 -0.12 12.07 -0.39
C PHE A 236 -0.24 13.19 -1.42
N VAL A 237 -1.45 13.44 -1.96
CA VAL A 237 -1.67 14.57 -2.85
C VAL A 237 -1.41 15.90 -2.13
N ALA A 238 -1.88 16.06 -0.89
CA ALA A 238 -1.62 17.26 -0.10
C ALA A 238 -0.11 17.49 0.13
N GLU A 239 0.63 16.43 0.45
CA GLU A 239 2.08 16.49 0.60
C GLU A 239 2.79 16.88 -0.72
N MET A 240 2.33 16.35 -1.86
CA MET A 240 2.86 16.72 -3.16
C MET A 240 2.59 18.19 -3.48
N ILE A 241 1.38 18.68 -3.24
CA ILE A 241 1.03 20.10 -3.40
C ILE A 241 1.94 20.98 -2.54
N GLU A 242 2.24 20.60 -1.31
CA GLU A 242 3.19 21.35 -0.46
C GLU A 242 4.62 21.33 -1.01
N LYS A 243 5.07 20.21 -1.54
CA LYS A 243 6.39 20.11 -2.19
C LYS A 243 6.46 21.01 -3.42
N PHE A 244 5.43 21.00 -4.28
CA PHE A 244 5.34 21.90 -5.43
C PHE A 244 5.31 23.37 -5.02
N GLY A 245 4.63 23.69 -3.91
CA GLY A 245 4.54 25.04 -3.37
C GLY A 245 5.90 25.69 -3.05
N ARG A 246 6.97 24.90 -2.88
CA ARG A 246 8.33 25.41 -2.68
C ARG A 246 8.91 26.06 -3.94
N PHE A 247 8.44 25.61 -5.10
CA PHE A 247 8.92 26.04 -6.42
C PHE A 247 8.06 27.16 -7.04
N THR A 248 6.93 27.54 -6.42
CA THR A 248 6.01 28.55 -6.99
C THR A 248 6.51 29.98 -6.90
N LYS A 249 7.62 30.23 -6.19
CA LYS A 249 8.19 31.57 -6.00
C LYS A 249 8.96 32.09 -7.23
N GLU A 250 9.22 31.25 -8.21
CA GLU A 250 9.97 31.65 -9.39
C GLU A 250 9.05 32.08 -10.53
N GLU A 251 9.48 33.06 -11.32
CA GLU A 251 8.72 33.69 -12.40
C GLU A 251 8.26 32.66 -13.47
N LYS A 252 9.06 31.63 -13.70
CA LYS A 252 8.75 30.52 -14.61
C LYS A 252 7.69 29.52 -14.06
N SER A 253 7.20 29.71 -12.84
CA SER A 253 6.32 28.76 -12.15
C SER A 253 4.84 29.12 -12.20
N LYS A 254 4.43 30.04 -13.08
CA LYS A 254 3.01 30.40 -13.24
C LYS A 254 2.18 29.16 -13.52
N GLU A 255 2.61 28.37 -14.48
CA GLU A 255 1.96 27.13 -14.87
C GLU A 255 1.85 26.11 -13.72
N LEU A 256 2.90 25.98 -12.89
CA LEU A 256 2.87 25.09 -11.74
C LEU A 256 1.75 25.47 -10.77
N GLY A 257 1.55 26.75 -10.53
CA GLY A 257 0.46 27.25 -9.67
C GLY A 257 -0.92 26.89 -10.22
N ASP A 258 -1.12 27.06 -11.51
CA ASP A 258 -2.39 26.75 -12.19
C ASP A 258 -2.66 25.23 -12.12
N VAL A 259 -1.67 24.39 -12.41
CA VAL A 259 -1.78 22.92 -12.28
C VAL A 259 -2.10 22.50 -10.84
N MET A 260 -1.52 23.17 -9.84
CA MET A 260 -1.82 22.88 -8.43
C MET A 260 -3.29 23.18 -8.07
N VAL A 261 -3.86 24.25 -8.64
CA VAL A 261 -5.30 24.56 -8.48
C VAL A 261 -6.17 23.48 -9.10
N ASP A 262 -5.80 23.00 -10.29
CA ASP A 262 -6.53 21.93 -10.98
C ASP A 262 -6.46 20.61 -10.20
N ILE A 263 -5.29 20.25 -9.67
CA ILE A 263 -5.15 19.07 -8.77
C ILE A 263 -6.07 19.21 -7.56
N ALA A 264 -6.05 20.37 -6.89
CA ALA A 264 -6.91 20.62 -5.74
C ALA A 264 -8.39 20.53 -6.10
N SER A 265 -8.79 21.02 -7.29
CA SER A 265 -10.15 20.91 -7.81
C SER A 265 -10.56 19.46 -7.99
N ASN A 266 -9.69 18.60 -8.51
CA ASN A 266 -9.97 17.18 -8.68
C ASN A 266 -10.16 16.47 -7.34
N ILE A 267 -9.37 16.82 -6.32
CA ILE A 267 -9.49 16.23 -4.98
C ILE A 267 -10.87 16.49 -4.36
N MET A 268 -11.55 17.58 -4.73
CA MET A 268 -12.92 17.86 -4.26
C MET A 268 -13.95 16.81 -4.74
N LEU A 269 -13.60 15.96 -5.71
CA LEU A 269 -14.46 14.87 -6.19
C LEU A 269 -14.31 13.60 -5.35
N ALA A 270 -13.33 13.53 -4.45
CA ALA A 270 -13.14 12.39 -3.57
C ALA A 270 -14.32 12.24 -2.58
N ASP A 271 -14.54 11.01 -2.14
CA ASP A 271 -15.60 10.70 -1.16
C ASP A 271 -15.45 11.55 0.10
N GLU A 272 -16.58 12.08 0.61
CA GLU A 272 -16.61 12.95 1.79
C GLU A 272 -15.96 12.30 3.03
N ARG A 273 -16.16 11.00 3.23
CA ARG A 273 -15.57 10.25 4.33
C ARG A 273 -14.05 10.19 4.21
N VAL A 274 -13.55 9.99 3.01
CA VAL A 274 -12.10 9.95 2.72
C VAL A 274 -11.48 11.32 2.99
N LEU A 275 -12.11 12.40 2.51
CA LEU A 275 -11.70 13.78 2.77
C LEU A 275 -11.71 14.10 4.28
N TRP A 276 -12.77 13.71 4.98
CA TRP A 276 -12.90 13.95 6.42
C TRP A 276 -11.81 13.22 7.22
N LEU A 277 -11.52 11.95 6.89
CA LEU A 277 -10.46 11.19 7.53
C LEU A 277 -9.08 11.81 7.28
N ALA A 278 -8.78 12.21 6.04
CA ALA A 278 -7.54 12.87 5.68
C ALA A 278 -7.38 14.22 6.39
N GLN A 279 -8.48 14.98 6.53
CA GLN A 279 -8.48 16.24 7.26
C GLN A 279 -8.25 16.02 8.75
N ARG A 280 -8.93 15.04 9.35
CA ARG A 280 -8.81 14.76 10.79
C ARG A 280 -7.41 14.32 11.18
N GLU A 281 -6.81 13.42 10.39
CA GLU A 281 -5.53 12.80 10.76
C GLU A 281 -4.31 13.63 10.36
N ALA A 282 -4.33 14.26 9.19
CA ALA A 282 -3.17 14.95 8.65
C ALA A 282 -3.44 16.41 8.25
N LYS A 283 -4.63 16.94 8.52
CA LYS A 283 -5.03 18.30 8.09
C LYS A 283 -4.87 18.51 6.57
N ALA A 284 -5.04 17.45 5.77
CA ALA A 284 -4.71 17.45 4.35
C ALA A 284 -5.45 18.55 3.57
N CYS A 285 -6.77 18.68 3.75
CA CYS A 285 -7.55 19.73 3.07
C CYS A 285 -7.08 21.14 3.49
N SER A 286 -6.85 21.39 4.78
CA SER A 286 -6.33 22.67 5.26
C SER A 286 -4.95 22.99 4.68
N ARG A 287 -4.10 22.01 4.52
CA ARG A 287 -2.75 22.15 3.93
C ARG A 287 -2.84 22.54 2.46
N ILE A 288 -3.72 21.90 1.69
CA ILE A 288 -3.99 22.24 0.30
C ILE A 288 -4.43 23.70 0.19
N VAL A 289 -5.42 24.09 0.98
CA VAL A 289 -5.92 25.49 1.01
C VAL A 289 -4.83 26.49 1.29
N GLN A 290 -4.01 26.23 2.32
CA GLN A 290 -2.89 27.10 2.64
C GLN A 290 -1.87 27.24 1.52
N CYS A 291 -1.68 26.19 0.72
CA CYS A 291 -0.83 26.25 -0.46
C CYS A 291 -1.43 27.13 -1.54
N LEU A 292 -2.73 26.98 -1.83
CA LEU A 292 -3.43 27.85 -2.79
C LEU A 292 -3.43 29.31 -2.35
N GLN A 293 -3.62 29.57 -1.06
CA GLN A 293 -3.50 30.91 -0.49
C GLN A 293 -2.14 31.53 -0.69
N ARG A 294 -1.06 30.75 -0.50
CA ARG A 294 0.31 31.21 -0.75
C ARG A 294 0.55 31.56 -2.21
N ILE A 295 0.04 30.74 -3.13
CA ILE A 295 0.13 31.02 -4.58
C ILE A 295 -0.55 32.36 -4.90
N ALA A 296 -1.78 32.56 -4.47
CA ALA A 296 -2.54 33.80 -4.69
C ALA A 296 -1.82 35.01 -4.08
N THR A 297 -1.31 34.90 -2.86
CA THR A 297 -0.54 35.98 -2.21
C THR A 297 0.71 36.35 -2.99
N TYR A 298 1.44 35.34 -3.49
CA TYR A 298 2.66 35.56 -4.23
C TYR A 298 2.39 36.27 -5.57
N ARG A 299 1.30 35.89 -6.27
CA ARG A 299 0.86 36.57 -7.51
C ARG A 299 0.54 38.01 -7.27
N LEU A 300 -0.12 38.38 -6.19
CA LEU A 300 -0.41 39.76 -5.82
C LEU A 300 0.86 40.55 -5.47
N ALA A 301 1.81 39.91 -4.78
CA ALA A 301 3.07 40.55 -4.38
C ALA A 301 3.92 40.96 -5.62
N ASN A 302 3.77 40.25 -6.74
CA ASN A 302 4.50 40.54 -7.99
C ASN A 302 3.82 41.60 -8.87
N GLY A 303 3.02 42.49 -8.27
CA GLY A 303 2.44 43.66 -8.93
C GLY A 303 1.05 43.49 -9.54
N ALA A 304 0.47 42.31 -9.43
CA ALA A 304 -0.93 42.09 -9.78
C ALA A 304 -1.85 42.68 -8.71
N HIS A 305 -2.86 43.46 -9.13
CA HIS A 305 -3.88 43.96 -8.21
C HIS A 305 -5.00 42.98 -7.95
N VAL A 306 -5.22 42.04 -8.84
CA VAL A 306 -6.19 40.95 -8.77
C VAL A 306 -5.55 39.72 -9.36
N TYR A 307 -5.72 38.61 -8.66
CA TYR A 307 -5.42 37.27 -9.16
C TYR A 307 -6.70 36.45 -9.16
N SER A 308 -7.00 35.81 -10.28
CA SER A 308 -8.23 35.04 -10.49
C SER A 308 -7.88 33.78 -11.26
N THR A 309 -8.29 32.62 -10.74
CA THR A 309 -8.17 31.35 -11.45
C THR A 309 -9.37 30.46 -11.10
N TYR A 310 -9.81 29.71 -12.09
CA TYR A 310 -11.01 28.88 -12.01
C TYR A 310 -10.70 27.47 -12.48
N SER A 311 -11.21 26.50 -11.74
CA SER A 311 -11.26 25.08 -12.09
C SER A 311 -12.67 24.56 -11.85
N PRO A 312 -13.05 23.37 -12.33
CA PRO A 312 -14.45 22.90 -12.23
C PRO A 312 -15.05 22.95 -10.83
N ASN A 313 -14.27 22.72 -9.79
CA ASN A 313 -14.75 22.67 -8.40
C ASN A 313 -14.14 23.73 -7.49
N ILE A 314 -13.23 24.57 -8.01
CA ILE A 314 -12.57 25.64 -7.24
C ILE A 314 -12.59 26.94 -8.03
N ALA A 315 -12.99 28.01 -7.37
CA ALA A 315 -12.76 29.38 -7.82
C ALA A 315 -11.90 30.09 -6.77
N LEU A 316 -10.74 30.59 -7.20
CA LEU A 316 -9.78 31.27 -6.35
C LEU A 316 -9.58 32.70 -6.84
N GLU A 317 -9.95 33.67 -6.02
CA GLU A 317 -9.72 35.09 -6.28
C GLU A 317 -9.00 35.74 -5.11
N ALA A 318 -8.09 36.62 -5.42
CA ALA A 318 -7.37 37.43 -4.45
C ALA A 318 -7.24 38.88 -4.92
N TYR A 319 -7.39 39.81 -3.99
CA TYR A 319 -7.41 41.23 -4.26
C TYR A 319 -6.42 41.98 -3.36
N VAL A 320 -5.76 42.98 -3.89
CA VAL A 320 -5.09 44.00 -3.10
C VAL A 320 -6.10 45.09 -2.77
N ILE A 321 -6.46 45.19 -1.49
CA ILE A 321 -7.44 46.14 -0.99
C ILE A 321 -6.71 47.19 -0.16
N LYS A 322 -6.97 48.46 -0.46
CA LYS A 322 -6.45 49.59 0.32
C LYS A 322 -7.40 49.87 1.50
N ALA A 323 -6.83 49.91 2.73
CA ALA A 323 -7.63 49.99 3.94
C ALA A 323 -8.41 51.32 4.10
N ALA A 324 -7.81 52.40 3.67
CA ALA A 324 -8.41 53.75 3.78
C ALA A 324 -9.38 54.03 2.64
N GLY A 325 -10.54 53.46 2.62
CA GLY A 325 -11.55 53.65 1.57
C GLY A 325 -12.30 52.34 1.24
N PHE A 326 -11.95 51.27 1.92
CA PHE A 326 -12.68 50.02 1.76
C PHE A 326 -14.00 50.09 2.51
N THR A 327 -15.11 50.15 1.77
CA THR A 327 -16.47 50.22 2.31
C THR A 327 -17.17 48.85 2.31
N GLY A 328 -16.61 47.87 1.62
CA GLY A 328 -17.16 46.52 1.56
C GLY A 328 -16.76 45.78 0.28
N MET A 329 -17.11 44.51 0.25
CA MET A 329 -16.94 43.62 -0.89
C MET A 329 -18.18 42.75 -1.02
N THR A 330 -18.78 42.71 -2.19
CA THR A 330 -19.90 41.84 -2.50
C THR A 330 -19.44 40.82 -3.53
N CYS A 331 -19.59 39.54 -3.20
CA CYS A 331 -19.27 38.45 -4.10
C CYS A 331 -20.52 37.70 -4.53
N THR A 332 -20.64 37.48 -5.85
CA THR A 332 -21.73 36.68 -6.41
C THR A 332 -21.14 35.42 -7.04
N VAL A 333 -21.69 34.27 -6.65
CA VAL A 333 -21.30 32.96 -7.18
C VAL A 333 -22.22 32.62 -8.35
N PHE A 334 -21.64 32.24 -9.46
CA PHE A 334 -22.36 31.77 -10.64
C PHE A 334 -22.00 30.32 -10.89
N GLN A 335 -23.03 29.48 -11.01
CA GLN A 335 -22.86 28.12 -11.52
C GLN A 335 -23.40 28.11 -12.97
N LYS A 336 -22.55 27.83 -13.93
CA LYS A 336 -22.96 27.65 -15.31
C LYS A 336 -23.58 26.28 -15.45
N VAL A 337 -24.89 26.20 -15.62
CA VAL A 337 -25.61 24.98 -15.96
C VAL A 337 -25.59 24.85 -17.48
N ALA A 338 -25.23 23.66 -18.00
CA ALA A 338 -25.26 23.42 -19.45
C ALA A 338 -26.65 23.70 -20.03
N ALA A 339 -26.68 24.28 -21.22
CA ALA A 339 -27.92 24.81 -21.84
C ALA A 339 -29.00 23.76 -22.17
N SER A 340 -28.74 22.47 -21.96
CA SER A 340 -29.69 21.37 -22.21
C SER A 340 -30.87 21.31 -21.23
N ASP A 341 -30.80 21.99 -20.09
CA ASP A 341 -31.86 21.95 -19.08
C ASP A 341 -32.91 23.05 -19.20
N ARG A 342 -32.96 23.80 -20.31
CA ARG A 342 -33.94 24.90 -20.52
C ARG A 342 -35.28 24.43 -21.10
N THR A 343 -35.44 23.18 -21.48
CA THR A 343 -36.76 22.68 -21.89
C THR A 343 -37.41 21.96 -20.71
N GLY A 344 -38.31 22.71 -20.12
CA GLY A 344 -39.06 22.36 -18.94
C GLY A 344 -39.72 21.00 -18.92
N LEU A 345 -40.06 20.60 -17.71
CA LEU A 345 -41.04 19.59 -17.35
C LEU A 345 -40.75 18.19 -17.93
N SER A 346 -39.84 17.47 -17.30
CA SER A 346 -39.98 16.03 -17.24
C SER A 346 -39.58 15.56 -15.84
N GLU A 347 -40.58 15.24 -15.07
CA GLU A 347 -40.51 14.29 -13.96
C GLU A 347 -39.88 12.98 -14.48
N TYR A 348 -39.09 12.37 -13.63
CA TYR A 348 -38.39 11.10 -13.74
C TYR A 348 -36.93 11.18 -14.22
N GLY A 349 -36.09 11.07 -13.21
CA GLY A 349 -34.66 10.95 -13.36
C GLY A 349 -34.20 9.74 -14.20
N ARG A 350 -33.60 10.01 -15.31
CA ARG A 350 -32.60 9.15 -15.94
C ARG A 350 -31.24 9.76 -15.65
N ARG A 351 -30.49 9.10 -14.79
CA ARG A 351 -29.04 9.36 -14.68
C ARG A 351 -28.39 8.88 -15.95
N ASP A 352 -27.92 9.81 -16.79
CA ASP A 352 -26.98 9.47 -17.84
C ASP A 352 -25.66 9.03 -17.24
N PRO A 353 -25.11 7.88 -17.64
CA PRO A 353 -23.83 7.40 -17.10
C PRO A 353 -22.62 8.21 -17.56
N ASP A 354 -22.76 9.10 -18.55
CA ASP A 354 -21.69 9.94 -19.07
C ASP A 354 -21.86 11.42 -18.71
N GLY A 355 -22.42 11.71 -17.56
CA GLY A 355 -22.66 13.06 -17.06
C GLY A 355 -21.39 13.88 -16.82
N ASN A 356 -20.66 14.17 -17.88
CA ASN A 356 -19.69 15.24 -17.90
C ASN A 356 -20.45 16.57 -18.00
N LEU A 357 -21.14 16.90 -16.92
CA LEU A 357 -21.71 18.22 -16.71
C LEU A 357 -20.52 19.18 -16.56
N ASP A 358 -20.26 19.99 -17.58
CA ASP A 358 -19.41 21.18 -17.52
C ASP A 358 -20.00 22.18 -16.52
N LYS A 359 -19.95 21.82 -15.23
CA LYS A 359 -20.29 22.70 -14.11
C LYS A 359 -19.11 23.62 -13.89
N GLN A 360 -19.05 24.69 -14.62
CA GLN A 360 -18.06 25.73 -14.39
C GLN A 360 -18.54 26.65 -13.26
N LEU A 361 -17.86 26.56 -12.12
CA LEU A 361 -18.07 27.49 -11.02
C LEU A 361 -17.31 28.77 -11.30
N SER A 362 -17.99 29.89 -11.28
CA SER A 362 -17.33 31.20 -11.34
C SER A 362 -17.96 32.10 -10.28
N PHE A 363 -17.16 33.00 -9.71
CA PHE A 363 -17.71 34.06 -8.88
C PHE A 363 -17.10 35.40 -9.23
N LYS A 364 -17.83 36.45 -9.04
CA LYS A 364 -17.40 37.79 -9.26
C LYS A 364 -17.52 38.61 -7.99
N CYS A 365 -16.42 39.19 -7.55
CA CYS A 365 -16.40 40.09 -6.42
C CYS A 365 -16.28 41.54 -6.89
N ASN A 366 -17.17 42.38 -6.42
CA ASN A 366 -17.10 43.82 -6.59
C ASN A 366 -16.59 44.46 -5.31
N VAL A 367 -15.43 45.08 -5.37
CA VAL A 367 -14.83 45.83 -4.26
C VAL A 367 -15.29 47.29 -4.39
N SER A 368 -16.06 47.77 -3.44
CA SER A 368 -16.51 49.13 -3.38
C SER A 368 -15.45 50.01 -2.72
N ASN A 369 -14.81 50.80 -3.59
CA ASN A 369 -14.00 52.02 -3.41
C ASN A 369 -12.54 51.95 -2.98
N THR A 370 -11.87 52.84 -3.35
CA THR A 370 -10.99 53.92 -3.71
C THR A 370 -9.82 54.10 -2.73
N PHE A 371 -8.70 54.02 -3.29
CA PHE A 371 -7.33 54.52 -3.04
C PHE A 371 -6.96 55.10 -1.66
N SER A 372 -6.24 54.33 -0.85
CA SER A 372 -4.93 54.60 -0.27
C SER A 372 -4.55 53.59 0.83
N SER A 373 -3.28 53.16 0.84
CA SER A 373 -2.57 52.23 1.74
C SER A 373 -2.91 50.74 1.67
N LEU A 374 -1.85 49.95 1.47
CA LEU A 374 -1.92 48.50 1.31
C LEU A 374 -2.29 47.80 2.64
N ALA A 375 -3.48 47.18 2.67
CA ALA A 375 -3.77 46.13 3.60
C ALA A 375 -4.22 44.88 2.85
N LEU A 376 -3.49 43.79 3.00
CA LEU A 376 -3.89 42.50 2.49
C LEU A 376 -4.98 41.93 3.41
N LYS A 377 -6.25 41.95 3.01
CA LYS A 377 -7.30 41.14 3.64
C LYS A 377 -7.61 39.94 2.75
N ARG A 378 -7.38 38.79 3.31
CA ARG A 378 -7.63 37.49 2.68
C ARG A 378 -9.00 37.00 3.13
N LYS A 379 -9.93 36.79 2.21
CA LYS A 379 -11.12 35.98 2.45
C LYS A 379 -11.17 34.85 1.44
N PHE A 380 -11.22 33.66 1.97
CA PHE A 380 -11.43 32.43 1.22
C PHE A 380 -12.80 31.90 1.57
N TRP A 381 -13.56 31.51 0.59
CA TRP A 381 -14.83 30.86 0.76
C TRP A 381 -14.77 29.49 0.10
N TRP A 382 -15.24 28.51 0.81
CA TRP A 382 -15.43 27.13 0.37
C TRP A 382 -16.89 26.90 0.02
#